data_ac4f984a7a874627a1bf81d6a842a1a8
#
_entry.id   ac4f984a7a874627a1bf81d6a842a1a8
#
_cell.length_a   1.000
_cell.length_b   1.000
_cell.length_c   1.000
_cell.angle_alpha   90.00
_cell.angle_beta   90.00
_cell.angle_gamma   90.00
#
_symmetry.space_group_name_H-M   'P 1'
#
loop_
_entity.id
_entity.type
_entity.pdbx_description
1 polymer ?
#
loop_
_entity_poly.entity_id
_entity_poly.type
_entity_poly.pdbx_seq_one_letter_code
_entity_poly.pdbx_strand_id
1 'polypeptide(L)'
;MSQAISPRLSHVGIDVTDLPKMKDFYTRVLGFVVSDAAPDGRITFLSRNPSDHHQVVFVSGRKTELETPMVQQISFNVGNLANVQRAFRKVRDAGCQGLRPVSHGNAWSIYFADPEGNRIEMFCDTPWYVSQPCGFEVDLDKPEDELYRETEAHCRTLPGFKPMEEWREEISRKIAETLET
;
A
#
# COMPACT_ATOMS: atom_id res chain seq x y z
N MET A 1 22.47 -9.08 28.50
CA MET A 1 21.35 -9.41 27.58
C MET A 1 21.53 -8.58 26.35
N SER A 2 21.67 -9.17 25.17
CA SER A 2 21.75 -8.39 23.92
C SER A 2 20.36 -7.82 23.65
N GLN A 3 20.28 -6.51 23.44
CA GLN A 3 19.02 -5.85 23.09
C GLN A 3 18.61 -6.32 21.68
N ALA A 4 17.41 -6.90 21.54
CA ALA A 4 16.91 -7.37 20.25
C ALA A 4 16.76 -6.20 19.27
N ILE A 5 17.17 -6.42 18.01
CA ILE A 5 17.02 -5.44 16.93
C ILE A 5 15.59 -5.55 16.39
N SER A 6 14.86 -4.43 16.37
CA SER A 6 13.50 -4.34 15.78
C SER A 6 13.55 -3.57 14.45
N PRO A 7 13.70 -4.26 13.30
CA PRO A 7 13.79 -3.61 12.00
C PRO A 7 12.43 -3.05 11.56
N ARG A 8 12.45 -1.87 10.94
CA ARG A 8 11.29 -1.23 10.31
C ARG A 8 11.58 -0.99 8.84
N LEU A 9 10.65 -1.37 7.96
CA LEU A 9 10.78 -1.02 6.55
C LEU A 9 10.75 0.52 6.41
N SER A 10 11.76 1.07 5.74
CA SER A 10 11.92 2.50 5.52
C SER A 10 11.50 2.90 4.10
N HIS A 11 12.10 2.27 3.09
CA HIS A 11 11.87 2.63 1.69
C HIS A 11 12.04 1.43 0.77
N VAL A 12 11.61 1.59 -0.47
CA VAL A 12 11.81 0.64 -1.57
C VAL A 12 12.55 1.32 -2.72
N GLY A 13 13.56 0.64 -3.27
CA GLY A 13 14.24 1.03 -4.51
C GLY A 13 13.69 0.25 -5.71
N ILE A 14 13.44 0.95 -6.81
CA ILE A 14 12.89 0.38 -8.04
C ILE A 14 13.77 0.78 -9.21
N ASP A 15 14.31 -0.20 -9.92
CA ASP A 15 14.96 0.02 -11.19
C ASP A 15 13.93 0.24 -12.28
N VAL A 16 14.01 1.38 -12.98
CA VAL A 16 13.00 1.81 -13.96
C VAL A 16 13.60 1.93 -15.37
N THR A 17 12.76 1.71 -16.38
CA THR A 17 13.12 1.90 -17.81
C THR A 17 12.90 3.34 -18.25
N ASP A 18 11.84 4.01 -17.76
CA ASP A 18 11.46 5.39 -18.08
C ASP A 18 11.27 6.21 -16.80
N LEU A 19 12.38 6.71 -16.25
CA LEU A 19 12.35 7.49 -15.00
C LEU A 19 11.48 8.76 -15.11
N PRO A 20 11.49 9.56 -16.20
CA PRO A 20 10.59 10.70 -16.34
C PRO A 20 9.11 10.32 -16.21
N LYS A 21 8.67 9.26 -16.88
CA LYS A 21 7.29 8.76 -16.85
C LYS A 21 6.89 8.26 -15.47
N MET A 22 7.77 7.49 -14.82
CA MET A 22 7.54 6.99 -13.47
C MET A 22 7.47 8.14 -12.45
N LYS A 23 8.40 9.10 -12.55
CA LYS A 23 8.40 10.30 -11.70
C LYS A 23 7.09 11.10 -11.87
N ASP A 24 6.66 11.37 -13.11
CA ASP A 24 5.40 12.08 -13.39
C ASP A 24 4.21 11.35 -12.74
N PHE A 25 4.12 10.04 -12.92
CA PHE A 25 3.04 9.25 -12.36
C PHE A 25 3.00 9.33 -10.82
N TYR A 26 4.14 9.08 -10.15
CA TYR A 26 4.18 9.10 -8.69
C TYR A 26 3.95 10.49 -8.10
N THR A 27 4.38 11.55 -8.77
CA THR A 27 4.12 12.92 -8.29
C THR A 27 2.70 13.38 -8.61
N ARG A 28 2.24 13.26 -9.85
CA ARG A 28 0.95 13.81 -10.27
C ARG A 28 -0.23 12.94 -9.83
N VAL A 29 -0.12 11.60 -9.96
CA VAL A 29 -1.23 10.69 -9.65
C VAL A 29 -1.21 10.28 -8.18
N LEU A 30 -0.06 9.80 -7.66
CA LEU A 30 0.04 9.32 -6.29
C LEU A 30 0.31 10.45 -5.27
N GLY A 31 0.74 11.63 -5.74
CA GLY A 31 0.94 12.82 -4.91
C GLY A 31 2.23 12.81 -4.12
N PHE A 32 3.24 12.02 -4.51
CA PHE A 32 4.58 12.12 -3.95
C PHE A 32 5.24 13.45 -4.30
N VAL A 33 6.22 13.85 -3.51
CA VAL A 33 7.11 14.97 -3.83
C VAL A 33 8.52 14.45 -4.04
N VAL A 34 9.24 15.06 -4.97
CA VAL A 34 10.68 14.79 -5.13
C VAL A 34 11.39 15.42 -3.94
N SER A 35 12.00 14.61 -3.10
CA SER A 35 12.79 15.06 -1.96
C SER A 35 14.24 15.34 -2.36
N ASP A 36 14.75 14.60 -3.35
CA ASP A 36 16.09 14.79 -3.89
C ASP A 36 16.24 14.11 -5.26
N ALA A 37 17.31 14.47 -6.01
CA ALA A 37 17.65 13.83 -7.27
C ALA A 37 19.16 13.92 -7.54
N ALA A 38 19.73 12.89 -8.17
CA ALA A 38 21.10 12.95 -8.62
C ALA A 38 21.28 13.99 -9.74
N PRO A 39 22.40 14.74 -9.77
CA PRO A 39 22.64 15.79 -10.79
C PRO A 39 22.61 15.27 -12.23
N ASP A 40 22.95 14.00 -12.45
CA ASP A 40 22.92 13.34 -13.75
C ASP A 40 21.52 12.81 -14.13
N GLY A 41 20.51 13.02 -13.29
CA GLY A 41 19.13 12.62 -13.51
C GLY A 41 18.86 11.11 -13.43
N ARG A 42 19.85 10.29 -13.04
CA ARG A 42 19.69 8.83 -12.99
C ARG A 42 19.00 8.30 -11.75
N ILE A 43 18.92 9.09 -10.69
CA ILE A 43 18.30 8.69 -9.42
C ILE A 43 17.35 9.80 -8.99
N THR A 44 16.15 9.42 -8.57
CA THR A 44 15.15 10.33 -8.01
C THR A 44 14.57 9.74 -6.72
N PHE A 45 14.58 10.54 -5.67
CA PHE A 45 14.04 10.21 -4.36
C PHE A 45 12.68 10.86 -4.17
N LEU A 46 11.72 10.11 -3.66
CA LEU A 46 10.33 10.53 -3.54
C LEU A 46 9.83 10.27 -2.13
N SER A 47 9.17 11.27 -1.54
CA SER A 47 8.55 11.14 -0.22
C SER A 47 7.13 11.68 -0.18
N ARG A 48 6.36 11.15 0.75
CA ARG A 48 5.02 11.61 1.13
C ARG A 48 4.90 11.83 2.64
N ASN A 49 5.99 11.55 3.37
CA ASN A 49 6.07 11.72 4.81
C ASN A 49 7.24 12.66 5.15
N PRO A 50 7.01 13.80 5.84
CA PRO A 50 8.08 14.75 6.17
C PRO A 50 9.13 14.18 7.14
N SER A 51 8.85 13.06 7.81
CA SER A 51 9.79 12.38 8.70
C SER A 51 10.73 11.42 7.97
N ASP A 52 10.45 11.09 6.70
CA ASP A 52 11.25 10.18 5.88
C ASP A 52 11.85 10.97 4.72
N HIS A 53 13.18 10.95 4.57
CA HIS A 53 13.82 11.58 3.41
C HIS A 53 13.24 11.06 2.10
N HIS A 54 12.99 9.75 2.00
CA HIS A 54 12.30 9.11 0.89
C HIS A 54 11.64 7.81 1.34
N GLN A 55 10.58 7.44 0.65
CA GLN A 55 9.87 6.18 0.78
C GLN A 55 9.99 5.34 -0.49
N VAL A 56 10.23 6.00 -1.62
CA VAL A 56 10.48 5.37 -2.91
C VAL A 56 11.72 6.03 -3.54
N VAL A 57 12.59 5.22 -4.13
CA VAL A 57 13.70 5.72 -4.95
C VAL A 57 13.66 5.02 -6.32
N PHE A 58 13.75 5.81 -7.38
CA PHE A 58 13.89 5.31 -8.75
C PHE A 58 15.32 5.40 -9.21
N VAL A 59 15.81 4.32 -9.82
CA VAL A 59 17.10 4.25 -10.47
C VAL A 59 16.88 3.90 -11.94
N SER A 60 17.32 4.75 -12.85
CA SER A 60 17.21 4.51 -14.29
C SER A 60 18.22 3.46 -14.77
N GLY A 61 17.89 2.77 -15.87
CA GLY A 61 18.81 1.85 -16.53
C GLY A 61 18.43 0.37 -16.46
N ARG A 62 17.24 0.04 -16.04
CA ARG A 62 16.68 -1.30 -16.23
C ARG A 62 16.62 -1.62 -17.73
N LYS A 63 17.32 -2.68 -18.16
CA LYS A 63 17.52 -2.98 -19.59
C LYS A 63 16.50 -3.95 -20.18
N THR A 64 15.78 -4.69 -19.35
CA THR A 64 14.87 -5.74 -19.81
C THR A 64 13.58 -5.74 -19.01
N GLU A 65 12.47 -6.06 -19.67
CA GLU A 65 11.25 -6.48 -18.99
C GLU A 65 11.51 -7.83 -18.32
N LEU A 66 11.19 -7.92 -17.05
CA LEU A 66 11.22 -9.20 -16.34
C LEU A 66 9.94 -9.97 -16.69
N GLU A 67 10.08 -11.25 -17.02
CA GLU A 67 8.91 -12.14 -17.25
C GLU A 67 8.04 -12.23 -16.00
N THR A 68 8.64 -12.09 -14.83
CA THR A 68 7.93 -12.06 -13.53
C THR A 68 8.53 -10.97 -12.66
N PRO A 69 7.71 -10.04 -12.11
CA PRO A 69 8.18 -9.03 -11.18
C PRO A 69 8.75 -9.67 -9.91
N MET A 70 9.92 -9.23 -9.45
CA MET A 70 10.48 -9.66 -8.15
C MET A 70 9.67 -9.12 -6.97
N VAL A 71 9.08 -7.92 -7.14
CA VAL A 71 8.20 -7.30 -6.13
C VAL A 71 6.75 -7.59 -6.53
N GLN A 72 6.03 -8.31 -5.68
CA GLN A 72 4.65 -8.72 -5.97
C GLN A 72 3.70 -7.51 -5.90
N GLN A 73 3.92 -6.60 -4.95
CA GLN A 73 3.18 -5.34 -4.83
C GLN A 73 3.93 -4.32 -3.96
N ILE A 74 3.57 -3.05 -4.14
CA ILE A 74 4.00 -1.94 -3.28
C ILE A 74 2.73 -1.35 -2.67
N SER A 75 2.61 -1.42 -1.34
CA SER A 75 1.39 -1.05 -0.61
C SER A 75 1.58 0.25 0.16
N PHE A 76 0.65 1.20 -0.02
CA PHE A 76 0.62 2.48 0.67
C PHE A 76 -0.63 2.58 1.54
N ASN A 77 -0.45 2.71 2.86
CA ASN A 77 -1.57 3.04 3.75
C ASN A 77 -1.93 4.52 3.57
N VAL A 78 -3.19 4.79 3.24
CA VAL A 78 -3.72 6.14 3.00
C VAL A 78 -4.58 6.66 4.16
N GLY A 79 -4.62 5.93 5.25
CA GLY A 79 -5.13 6.35 6.56
C GLY A 79 -6.60 6.04 6.82
N ASN A 80 -7.53 6.30 5.89
CA ASN A 80 -8.96 6.10 6.08
C ASN A 80 -9.71 5.80 4.78
N LEU A 81 -10.96 5.32 4.88
CA LEU A 81 -11.80 4.91 3.75
C LEU A 81 -12.08 6.06 2.78
N ALA A 82 -12.32 7.28 3.27
CA ALA A 82 -12.51 8.45 2.41
C ALA A 82 -11.29 8.72 1.51
N ASN A 83 -10.08 8.45 2.01
CA ASN A 83 -8.86 8.57 1.22
C ASN A 83 -8.74 7.44 0.18
N VAL A 84 -9.13 6.20 0.51
CA VAL A 84 -9.18 5.09 -0.46
C VAL A 84 -10.16 5.42 -1.58
N GLN A 85 -11.35 5.92 -1.27
CA GLN A 85 -12.33 6.36 -2.27
C GLN A 85 -11.82 7.51 -3.14
N ARG A 86 -11.11 8.49 -2.56
CA ARG A 86 -10.47 9.58 -3.35
C ARG A 86 -9.37 9.04 -4.26
N ALA A 87 -8.55 8.13 -3.75
CA ALA A 87 -7.51 7.47 -4.54
C ALA A 87 -8.13 6.65 -5.67
N PHE A 88 -9.19 5.90 -5.40
CA PHE A 88 -9.93 5.12 -6.40
C PHE A 88 -10.40 5.99 -7.57
N ARG A 89 -11.08 7.11 -7.29
CA ARG A 89 -11.53 8.04 -8.33
C ARG A 89 -10.35 8.61 -9.12
N LYS A 90 -9.30 9.06 -8.44
CA LYS A 90 -8.12 9.66 -9.08
C LYS A 90 -7.37 8.69 -9.98
N VAL A 91 -7.20 7.44 -9.56
CA VAL A 91 -6.54 6.38 -10.31
C VAL A 91 -7.39 5.97 -11.52
N ARG A 92 -8.71 5.87 -11.34
CA ARG A 92 -9.67 5.62 -12.42
C ARG A 92 -9.62 6.73 -13.48
N ASP A 93 -9.69 7.98 -13.07
CA ASP A 93 -9.68 9.15 -13.97
C ASP A 93 -8.32 9.30 -14.70
N ALA A 94 -7.24 8.82 -14.09
CA ALA A 94 -5.92 8.74 -14.71
C ALA A 94 -5.79 7.58 -15.73
N GLY A 95 -6.79 6.71 -15.85
CA GLY A 95 -6.79 5.58 -16.78
C GLY A 95 -5.79 4.47 -16.42
N CYS A 96 -5.46 4.32 -15.14
CA CYS A 96 -4.51 3.29 -14.70
C CYS A 96 -5.04 1.88 -15.00
N GLN A 97 -4.15 1.00 -15.44
CA GLN A 97 -4.51 -0.37 -15.78
C GLN A 97 -4.68 -1.22 -14.52
N GLY A 98 -5.50 -2.28 -14.62
CA GLY A 98 -5.66 -3.27 -13.55
C GLY A 98 -6.35 -2.75 -12.29
N LEU A 99 -7.08 -1.60 -12.36
CA LEU A 99 -7.80 -1.04 -11.22
C LEU A 99 -8.84 -2.03 -10.71
N ARG A 100 -8.70 -2.42 -9.44
CA ARG A 100 -9.57 -3.39 -8.77
C ARG A 100 -9.76 -3.02 -7.30
N PRO A 101 -10.98 -2.61 -6.88
CA PRO A 101 -11.32 -2.44 -5.48
C PRO A 101 -11.56 -3.80 -4.80
N VAL A 102 -11.02 -3.97 -3.59
CA VAL A 102 -11.11 -5.21 -2.82
C VAL A 102 -11.19 -4.87 -1.33
N SER A 103 -12.02 -5.59 -0.58
CA SER A 103 -11.86 -5.69 0.86
C SER A 103 -11.18 -6.99 1.23
N HIS A 104 -10.19 -6.91 2.10
CA HIS A 104 -9.57 -8.06 2.76
C HIS A 104 -10.20 -8.36 4.13
N GLY A 105 -11.37 -7.78 4.39
CA GLY A 105 -12.01 -7.83 5.68
C GLY A 105 -11.35 -6.88 6.68
N ASN A 106 -10.06 -7.03 6.93
CA ASN A 106 -9.26 -6.16 7.80
C ASN A 106 -8.72 -4.89 7.11
N ALA A 107 -8.97 -4.72 5.80
CA ALA A 107 -8.60 -3.54 5.04
C ALA A 107 -9.54 -3.32 3.85
N TRP A 108 -9.70 -2.04 3.43
CA TRP A 108 -10.23 -1.68 2.13
C TRP A 108 -9.05 -1.25 1.25
N SER A 109 -8.97 -1.85 0.06
CA SER A 109 -7.84 -1.68 -0.85
C SER A 109 -8.30 -1.36 -2.27
N ILE A 110 -7.45 -0.64 -3.00
CA ILE A 110 -7.46 -0.60 -4.46
C ILE A 110 -6.13 -1.11 -4.98
N TYR A 111 -6.18 -1.96 -6.01
CA TYR A 111 -5.01 -2.41 -6.76
C TYR A 111 -5.02 -1.77 -8.13
N PHE A 112 -3.85 -1.44 -8.66
CA PHE A 112 -3.65 -0.94 -10.02
C PHE A 112 -2.19 -1.08 -10.43
N ALA A 113 -1.90 -0.88 -11.71
CA ALA A 113 -0.54 -0.88 -12.21
C ALA A 113 0.00 0.54 -12.38
N ASP A 114 1.28 0.73 -12.05
CA ASP A 114 2.02 1.91 -12.46
C ASP A 114 2.39 1.83 -13.97
N PRO A 115 2.98 2.87 -14.58
CA PRO A 115 3.30 2.87 -16.00
C PRO A 115 4.28 1.80 -16.47
N GLU A 116 4.99 1.14 -15.57
CA GLU A 116 5.91 0.03 -15.86
C GLU A 116 5.38 -1.33 -15.39
N GLY A 117 4.09 -1.40 -15.01
CA GLY A 117 3.41 -2.63 -14.66
C GLY A 117 3.63 -3.11 -13.23
N ASN A 118 4.29 -2.32 -12.37
CA ASN A 118 4.40 -2.69 -10.96
C ASN A 118 3.01 -2.59 -10.32
N ARG A 119 2.64 -3.63 -9.55
CA ARG A 119 1.38 -3.62 -8.81
C ARG A 119 1.48 -2.67 -7.63
N ILE A 120 0.60 -1.70 -7.60
CA ILE A 120 0.42 -0.76 -6.49
C ILE A 120 -0.85 -1.14 -5.74
N GLU A 121 -0.77 -1.06 -4.42
CA GLU A 121 -1.93 -1.09 -3.54
C GLU A 121 -2.02 0.23 -2.78
N MET A 122 -3.21 0.81 -2.70
CA MET A 122 -3.53 1.84 -1.72
C MET A 122 -4.64 1.33 -0.82
N PHE A 123 -4.43 1.38 0.50
CA PHE A 123 -5.35 0.78 1.46
C PHE A 123 -5.49 1.59 2.74
N CYS A 124 -6.52 1.26 3.52
CA CYS A 124 -6.62 1.62 4.92
C CYS A 124 -7.16 0.44 5.73
N ASP A 125 -6.81 0.39 7.01
CA ASP A 125 -7.31 -0.62 7.93
C ASP A 125 -8.81 -0.43 8.17
N THR A 126 -9.52 -1.55 8.41
CA THR A 126 -10.86 -1.56 9.02
C THR A 126 -10.74 -1.60 10.55
N PRO A 127 -11.83 -1.27 11.30
CA PRO A 127 -11.82 -1.40 12.75
C PRO A 127 -11.84 -2.83 13.30
N TRP A 128 -11.87 -3.83 12.43
CA TRP A 128 -11.95 -5.26 12.78
C TRP A 128 -10.92 -6.08 12.03
N TYR A 129 -10.69 -7.27 12.54
CA TYR A 129 -9.87 -8.31 11.95
C TYR A 129 -10.76 -9.47 11.51
N VAL A 130 -10.36 -10.16 10.45
CA VAL A 130 -10.83 -11.49 10.05
C VAL A 130 -9.65 -12.35 9.65
N SER A 131 -9.78 -13.68 9.75
CA SER A 131 -8.70 -14.61 9.36
C SER A 131 -8.30 -14.42 7.89
N GLN A 132 -6.99 -14.42 7.64
CA GLN A 132 -6.41 -14.29 6.31
C GLN A 132 -5.98 -15.66 5.76
N PRO A 133 -5.99 -15.87 4.42
CA PRO A 133 -6.34 -14.89 3.37
C PRO A 133 -7.85 -14.66 3.24
N CYS A 134 -8.25 -13.41 3.06
CA CYS A 134 -9.61 -12.98 2.79
C CYS A 134 -9.63 -11.97 1.65
N GLY A 135 -10.64 -12.02 0.77
CA GLY A 135 -10.78 -11.05 -0.31
C GLY A 135 -12.16 -11.13 -0.97
N PHE A 136 -12.84 -10.00 -1.06
CA PHE A 136 -14.12 -9.85 -1.76
C PHE A 136 -14.22 -8.46 -2.39
N GLU A 137 -15.03 -8.35 -3.44
CA GLU A 137 -15.25 -7.07 -4.14
C GLU A 137 -16.04 -6.08 -3.28
N VAL A 138 -15.71 -4.81 -3.43
CA VAL A 138 -16.42 -3.69 -2.81
C VAL A 138 -16.69 -2.59 -3.83
N ASP A 139 -17.81 -1.91 -3.70
CA ASP A 139 -18.16 -0.77 -4.55
C ASP A 139 -17.74 0.53 -3.85
N LEU A 140 -16.57 1.05 -4.18
CA LEU A 140 -16.03 2.28 -3.60
C LEU A 140 -16.72 3.58 -4.07
N ASP A 141 -17.70 3.51 -4.97
CA ASP A 141 -18.53 4.66 -5.32
C ASP A 141 -19.71 4.85 -4.35
N LYS A 142 -20.00 3.88 -3.48
CA LYS A 142 -21.00 3.97 -2.42
C LYS A 142 -20.63 4.98 -1.33
N PRO A 143 -21.62 5.52 -0.58
CA PRO A 143 -21.39 6.30 0.62
C PRO A 143 -20.54 5.54 1.66
N GLU A 144 -19.70 6.27 2.38
CA GLU A 144 -18.75 5.68 3.34
C GLU A 144 -19.46 4.87 4.44
N ASP A 145 -20.57 5.38 4.97
CA ASP A 145 -21.38 4.72 6.01
C ASP A 145 -22.04 3.43 5.52
N GLU A 146 -22.44 3.38 4.24
CA GLU A 146 -22.96 2.18 3.61
C GLU A 146 -21.87 1.11 3.47
N LEU A 147 -20.69 1.51 2.97
CA LEU A 147 -19.52 0.62 2.83
C LEU A 147 -19.09 0.02 4.19
N TYR A 148 -19.04 0.86 5.23
CA TYR A 148 -18.74 0.38 6.59
C TYR A 148 -19.73 -0.69 7.02
N ARG A 149 -21.02 -0.38 6.94
CA ARG A 149 -22.10 -1.28 7.38
C ARG A 149 -22.11 -2.60 6.63
N GLU A 150 -22.01 -2.56 5.29
CA GLU A 150 -22.01 -3.76 4.45
C GLU A 150 -20.76 -4.62 4.69
N THR A 151 -19.59 -3.99 4.74
CA THR A 151 -18.32 -4.70 4.98
C THR A 151 -18.32 -5.33 6.36
N GLU A 152 -18.73 -4.61 7.40
CA GLU A 152 -18.81 -5.15 8.76
C GLU A 152 -19.79 -6.33 8.84
N ALA A 153 -21.00 -6.16 8.27
CA ALA A 153 -22.01 -7.23 8.27
C ALA A 153 -21.48 -8.51 7.60
N HIS A 154 -20.76 -8.37 6.48
CA HIS A 154 -20.13 -9.51 5.81
C HIS A 154 -19.00 -10.09 6.68
N CYS A 155 -18.11 -9.27 7.23
CA CYS A 155 -16.97 -9.72 8.04
C CYS A 155 -17.42 -10.47 9.30
N ARG A 156 -18.55 -10.10 9.91
CA ARG A 156 -19.12 -10.82 11.07
C ARG A 156 -19.49 -12.26 10.77
N THR A 157 -19.66 -12.63 9.50
CA THR A 157 -19.91 -14.02 9.08
C THR A 157 -18.64 -14.81 8.82
N LEU A 158 -17.47 -14.16 8.78
CA LEU A 158 -16.19 -14.76 8.44
C LEU A 158 -15.44 -15.30 9.68
N PRO A 159 -14.60 -16.32 9.50
CA PRO A 159 -13.77 -16.84 10.59
C PRO A 159 -12.86 -15.79 11.22
N GLY A 160 -12.71 -15.85 12.53
CA GLY A 160 -11.76 -15.01 13.27
C GLY A 160 -12.17 -13.55 13.42
N PHE A 161 -13.43 -13.19 13.10
CA PHE A 161 -13.91 -11.83 13.30
C PHE A 161 -13.73 -11.38 14.75
N LYS A 162 -13.06 -10.25 14.95
CA LYS A 162 -12.82 -9.58 16.24
C LYS A 162 -12.47 -8.10 16.02
N PRO A 163 -12.51 -7.25 17.07
CA PRO A 163 -11.95 -5.91 17.00
C PRO A 163 -10.46 -5.93 16.59
N MET A 164 -10.04 -4.97 15.77
CA MET A 164 -8.64 -4.85 15.32
C MET A 164 -7.68 -4.68 16.51
N GLU A 165 -8.11 -3.98 17.56
CA GLU A 165 -7.30 -3.77 18.77
C GLU A 165 -6.99 -5.08 19.47
N GLU A 166 -7.96 -5.99 19.62
CA GLU A 166 -7.74 -7.31 20.19
C GLU A 166 -6.69 -8.12 19.41
N TRP A 167 -6.77 -8.08 18.07
CA TRP A 167 -5.77 -8.72 17.22
C TRP A 167 -4.37 -8.09 17.39
N ARG A 168 -4.29 -6.76 17.50
CA ARG A 168 -3.03 -6.04 17.73
C ARG A 168 -2.39 -6.41 19.06
N GLU A 169 -3.19 -6.58 20.10
CA GLU A 169 -2.71 -7.05 21.41
C GLU A 169 -2.17 -8.48 21.34
N GLU A 170 -2.86 -9.37 20.61
CA GLU A 170 -2.42 -10.75 20.42
C GLU A 170 -1.07 -10.82 19.67
N ILE A 171 -0.94 -10.06 18.59
CA ILE A 171 0.31 -10.00 17.80
C ILE A 171 1.45 -9.36 18.60
N SER A 172 1.16 -8.32 19.38
CA SER A 172 2.15 -7.68 20.23
C SER A 172 2.71 -8.64 21.28
N ARG A 173 1.87 -9.47 21.89
CA ARG A 173 2.33 -10.52 22.83
C ARG A 173 3.24 -11.53 22.13
N LYS A 174 2.84 -12.04 20.96
CA LYS A 174 3.67 -12.98 20.19
C LYS A 174 5.03 -12.38 19.79
N ILE A 175 5.06 -11.10 19.43
CA ILE A 175 6.32 -10.41 19.12
C ILE A 175 7.19 -10.31 20.39
N ALA A 176 6.62 -9.93 21.53
CA ALA A 176 7.36 -9.83 22.78
C ALA A 176 7.99 -11.18 23.19
N GLU A 177 7.26 -12.29 23.07
CA GLU A 177 7.76 -13.64 23.34
C GLU A 177 9.00 -14.00 22.49
N THR A 178 9.10 -13.50 21.24
CA THR A 178 10.28 -13.75 20.37
C THR A 178 11.51 -12.93 20.78
N LEU A 179 11.33 -11.88 21.57
CA LEU A 179 12.45 -11.04 22.04
C LEU A 179 13.07 -11.53 23.36
N GLU A 180 12.41 -12.47 24.05
CA GLU A 180 12.87 -13.06 25.31
C GLU A 180 13.68 -14.34 25.11
N THR A 181 13.67 -14.91 23.89
CA THR A 181 14.45 -16.09 23.48
C THR A 181 15.75 -15.68 22.79
#